data_df96cca11e85ffe425644c918af6ebbe
#
_entry.id   df96cca11e85ffe425644c918af6ebbe
#
_cell.length_a   1.000
_cell.length_b   1.000
_cell.length_c   1.000
_cell.angle_alpha   90.00
_cell.angle_beta   90.00
_cell.angle_gamma   90.00
#
_symmetry.space_group_name_H-M   'P 1'
#
loop_
_entity.id
_entity.type
_entity.pdbx_description
1 polymer ?
#
loop_
_entity_poly.entity_id
_entity_poly.type
_entity_poly.pdbx_seq_one_letter_code
_entity_poly.pdbx_strand_id
1 'polypeptide(L)'
;MVLLFASCGQRYEAKQLVKAFVKEHATEEIDISSFSDLDSTKVISDSLLQVMRQQALKDTLFKDVKLGAIPQSTTLLYIRMRYGEDSLMQSRTFYFDKDLTGIIAFK
;
A
#
# COMPACT_ATOMS: atom_id res chain seq x y z
N MET A 1 -7.96 25.31 -0.49
CA MET A 1 -8.09 25.00 -1.92
C MET A 1 -6.92 24.16 -2.41
N VAL A 2 -5.70 24.65 -2.26
CA VAL A 2 -4.50 23.92 -2.68
C VAL A 2 -4.38 22.57 -1.96
N LEU A 3 -4.70 22.54 -0.68
CA LEU A 3 -4.64 21.30 0.11
C LEU A 3 -5.60 20.23 -0.40
N LEU A 4 -6.77 20.65 -0.87
CA LEU A 4 -7.76 19.71 -1.38
C LEU A 4 -7.26 19.02 -2.65
N PHE A 5 -6.70 19.79 -3.56
CA PHE A 5 -6.12 19.25 -4.78
C PHE A 5 -4.92 18.34 -4.49
N ALA A 6 -4.07 18.74 -3.54
CA ALA A 6 -2.92 17.93 -3.14
C ALA A 6 -3.37 16.59 -2.58
N SER A 7 -4.41 16.58 -1.72
CA SER A 7 -4.94 15.35 -1.15
C SER A 7 -5.52 14.42 -2.22
N CYS A 8 -6.29 14.97 -3.16
CA CYS A 8 -6.84 14.18 -4.26
C CYS A 8 -5.74 13.63 -5.16
N GLY A 9 -4.72 14.43 -5.44
CA GLY A 9 -3.56 14.01 -6.23
C GLY A 9 -2.78 12.91 -5.56
N GLN A 10 -2.58 13.02 -4.25
CA GLN A 10 -1.85 12.00 -3.50
C GLN A 10 -2.61 10.67 -3.47
N ARG A 11 -3.92 10.71 -3.27
CA ARG A 11 -4.72 9.50 -3.31
C ARG A 11 -4.65 8.84 -4.68
N TYR A 12 -4.71 9.62 -5.73
CA TYR A 12 -4.59 9.11 -7.10
C TYR A 12 -3.22 8.45 -7.29
N GLU A 13 -2.16 9.10 -6.88
CA GLU A 13 -0.81 8.54 -6.99
C GLU A 13 -0.67 7.24 -6.22
N ALA A 14 -1.20 7.20 -4.99
CA ALA A 14 -1.17 6.00 -4.16
C ALA A 14 -1.90 4.85 -4.85
N LYS A 15 -3.07 5.11 -5.42
CA LYS A 15 -3.84 4.11 -6.15
C LYS A 15 -3.06 3.59 -7.35
N GLN A 16 -2.39 4.48 -8.09
CA GLN A 16 -1.61 4.07 -9.25
C GLN A 16 -0.41 3.20 -8.85
N LEU A 17 0.24 3.54 -7.74
CA LEU A 17 1.34 2.72 -7.22
C LEU A 17 0.85 1.31 -6.87
N VAL A 18 -0.29 1.21 -6.20
CA VAL A 18 -0.86 -0.09 -5.84
C VAL A 18 -1.26 -0.88 -7.09
N LYS A 19 -1.93 -0.24 -8.03
CA LYS A 19 -2.36 -0.91 -9.27
C LYS A 19 -1.18 -1.43 -10.07
N ALA A 20 -0.12 -0.63 -10.18
CA ALA A 20 1.09 -1.05 -10.87
C ALA A 20 1.76 -2.22 -10.15
N PHE A 21 1.82 -2.17 -8.82
CA PHE A 21 2.38 -3.25 -8.02
C PHE A 21 1.59 -4.55 -8.21
N VAL A 22 0.28 -4.47 -8.14
CA VAL A 22 -0.60 -5.63 -8.33
C VAL A 22 -0.40 -6.22 -9.72
N LYS A 23 -0.38 -5.38 -10.74
CA LYS A 23 -0.19 -5.83 -12.12
C LYS A 23 1.14 -6.55 -12.31
N GLU A 24 2.18 -6.07 -11.67
CA GLU A 24 3.54 -6.60 -11.85
C GLU A 24 3.80 -7.83 -11.01
N HIS A 25 3.26 -7.91 -9.78
CA HIS A 25 3.67 -8.91 -8.81
C HIS A 25 2.61 -9.94 -8.44
N ALA A 26 1.35 -9.74 -8.79
CA ALA A 26 0.30 -10.66 -8.41
C ALA A 26 0.52 -12.06 -9.03
N THR A 27 0.32 -13.10 -8.22
CA THR A 27 0.45 -14.48 -8.68
C THR A 27 -0.78 -14.97 -9.42
N GLU A 28 -1.87 -14.24 -9.31
CA GLU A 28 -3.13 -14.54 -10.00
C GLU A 28 -3.82 -13.24 -10.34
N GLU A 29 -4.88 -13.31 -11.13
CA GLU A 29 -5.65 -12.13 -11.45
C GLU A 29 -6.37 -11.60 -10.23
N ILE A 30 -6.19 -10.31 -9.95
CA ILE A 30 -6.80 -9.66 -8.79
C ILE A 30 -7.84 -8.65 -9.30
N ASP A 31 -9.08 -8.83 -8.86
CA ASP A 31 -10.18 -7.96 -9.21
C ASP A 31 -10.35 -6.91 -8.11
N ILE A 32 -9.78 -5.73 -8.34
CA ILE A 32 -9.81 -4.64 -7.36
C ILE A 32 -11.21 -4.02 -7.34
N SER A 33 -11.85 -4.03 -6.19
CA SER A 33 -13.19 -3.50 -6.00
C SER A 33 -13.16 -2.02 -5.62
N SER A 34 -12.35 -1.65 -4.63
CA SER A 34 -12.34 -0.26 -4.14
C SER A 34 -11.06 0.03 -3.38
N PHE A 35 -10.83 1.32 -3.15
CA PHE A 35 -9.75 1.82 -2.29
C PHE A 35 -10.34 2.72 -1.22
N SER A 36 -9.77 2.67 -0.04
CA SER A 36 -10.10 3.60 1.04
C SER A 36 -9.57 5.00 0.72
N ASP A 37 -9.84 5.95 1.59
CA ASP A 37 -9.14 7.22 1.57
C ASP A 37 -7.67 7.00 1.90
N LEU A 38 -6.81 7.87 1.38
CA LEU A 38 -5.40 7.88 1.77
C LEU A 38 -5.31 8.57 3.13
N ASP A 39 -4.60 7.91 4.05
CA ASP A 39 -4.47 8.42 5.41
C ASP A 39 -3.01 8.34 5.86
N SER A 40 -2.70 8.85 7.02
CA SER A 40 -1.34 8.84 7.54
C SER A 40 -1.29 8.26 8.96
N THR A 41 -0.13 7.72 9.31
CA THR A 41 0.08 7.16 10.64
C THR A 41 1.50 7.46 11.11
N LYS A 42 1.67 7.64 12.43
CA LYS A 42 2.98 7.81 13.08
C LYS A 42 3.21 6.75 14.15
N VAL A 43 2.31 5.77 14.23
CA VAL A 43 2.37 4.78 15.33
C VAL A 43 3.03 3.46 14.93
N ILE A 44 3.53 3.36 13.71
CA ILE A 44 4.24 2.16 13.25
C ILE A 44 5.70 2.28 13.71
N SER A 45 6.08 1.45 14.68
CA SER A 45 7.47 1.41 15.15
C SER A 45 8.38 0.77 14.11
N ASP A 46 9.69 1.00 14.23
CA ASP A 46 10.65 0.37 13.33
C ASP A 46 10.58 -1.16 13.41
N SER A 47 10.40 -1.69 14.62
CA SER A 47 10.27 -3.14 14.81
C SER A 47 9.04 -3.69 14.12
N LEU A 48 7.90 -3.00 14.25
CA LEU A 48 6.67 -3.43 13.59
C LEU A 48 6.82 -3.34 12.07
N LEU A 49 7.44 -2.28 11.58
CA LEU A 49 7.66 -2.10 10.15
C LEU A 49 8.51 -3.24 9.59
N GLN A 50 9.56 -3.64 10.30
CA GLN A 50 10.39 -4.78 9.88
C GLN A 50 9.58 -6.07 9.78
N VAL A 51 8.73 -6.33 10.77
CA VAL A 51 7.87 -7.52 10.76
C VAL A 51 6.91 -7.47 9.57
N MET A 52 6.29 -6.31 9.33
CA MET A 52 5.37 -6.14 8.20
C MET A 52 6.08 -6.38 6.87
N ARG A 53 7.30 -5.87 6.71
CA ARG A 53 8.07 -6.07 5.49
C ARG A 53 8.42 -7.54 5.27
N GLN A 54 8.81 -8.25 6.32
CA GLN A 54 9.10 -9.68 6.21
C GLN A 54 7.85 -10.48 5.85
N GLN A 55 6.71 -10.15 6.45
CA GLN A 55 5.46 -10.82 6.12
C GLN A 55 5.02 -10.52 4.68
N ALA A 56 5.25 -9.29 4.21
CA ALA A 56 4.94 -8.93 2.84
C ALA A 56 5.71 -9.79 1.83
N LEU A 57 6.98 -10.06 2.12
CA LEU A 57 7.81 -10.90 1.26
C LEU A 57 7.35 -12.35 1.23
N LYS A 58 6.60 -12.78 2.23
CA LYS A 58 6.07 -14.15 2.33
C LYS A 58 4.62 -14.27 1.85
N ASP A 59 4.00 -13.16 1.49
CA ASP A 59 2.60 -13.16 1.04
C ASP A 59 2.51 -13.88 -0.30
N THR A 60 1.77 -14.99 -0.33
CA THR A 60 1.66 -15.82 -1.54
C THR A 60 0.83 -15.19 -2.64
N LEU A 61 0.11 -14.10 -2.34
CA LEU A 61 -0.64 -13.36 -3.33
C LEU A 61 0.29 -12.66 -4.33
N PHE A 62 1.52 -12.38 -3.92
CA PHE A 62 2.49 -11.64 -4.74
C PHE A 62 3.81 -12.40 -4.84
N LYS A 63 4.54 -12.16 -5.91
CA LYS A 63 5.86 -12.77 -6.16
C LYS A 63 6.86 -11.69 -6.54
N ASP A 64 8.14 -11.98 -6.33
CA ASP A 64 9.24 -11.08 -6.71
C ASP A 64 9.07 -9.67 -6.14
N VAL A 65 8.53 -9.59 -4.92
CA VAL A 65 8.21 -8.33 -4.26
C VAL A 65 9.48 -7.54 -3.98
N LYS A 66 9.46 -6.26 -4.38
CA LYS A 66 10.50 -5.30 -4.05
C LYS A 66 9.86 -4.15 -3.31
N LEU A 67 10.33 -3.93 -2.09
CA LEU A 67 9.82 -2.84 -1.24
C LEU A 67 10.78 -1.66 -1.29
N GLY A 68 10.23 -0.46 -1.15
CA GLY A 68 11.04 0.75 -1.09
C GLY A 68 11.89 0.80 0.17
N ALA A 69 12.86 1.71 0.20
CA ALA A 69 13.71 1.90 1.35
C ALA A 69 12.89 2.41 2.55
N ILE A 70 13.30 2.01 3.75
CA ILE A 70 12.65 2.50 4.97
C ILE A 70 12.93 3.98 5.10
N PRO A 71 11.88 4.84 5.17
CA PRO A 71 12.08 6.27 5.28
C PRO A 71 12.59 6.66 6.67
N GLN A 72 13.30 7.78 6.74
CA GLN A 72 13.75 8.31 8.01
C GLN A 72 12.61 8.96 8.80
N SER A 73 11.58 9.41 8.11
CA SER A 73 10.40 9.99 8.74
C SER A 73 9.58 8.91 9.44
N THR A 74 9.00 9.25 10.60
CA THR A 74 8.09 8.36 11.29
C THR A 74 6.69 8.36 10.68
N THR A 75 6.42 9.28 9.76
CA THR A 75 5.10 9.37 9.10
C THR A 75 5.06 8.46 7.90
N LEU A 76 4.08 7.57 7.88
CA LEU A 76 3.78 6.73 6.72
C LEU A 76 2.38 7.05 6.23
N LEU A 77 2.19 7.01 4.92
CA LEU A 77 0.86 7.06 4.33
C LEU A 77 0.36 5.65 4.09
N TYR A 78 -0.95 5.45 4.12
CA TYR A 78 -1.49 4.14 3.84
C TYR A 78 -2.84 4.22 3.14
N ILE A 79 -3.14 3.20 2.36
CA ILE A 79 -4.41 3.03 1.67
C ILE A 79 -4.76 1.56 1.70
N ARG A 80 -6.04 1.26 1.85
CA ARG A 80 -6.54 -0.12 1.85
C ARG A 80 -7.18 -0.44 0.51
N MET A 81 -6.73 -1.52 -0.10
CA MET A 81 -7.31 -2.06 -1.32
C MET A 81 -8.24 -3.21 -0.95
N ARG A 82 -9.48 -3.13 -1.41
CA ARG A 82 -10.42 -4.26 -1.32
C ARG A 82 -10.50 -4.93 -2.67
N TYR A 83 -10.50 -6.26 -2.66
CA TYR A 83 -10.49 -7.03 -3.90
C TYR A 83 -11.23 -8.35 -3.70
N GLY A 84 -11.58 -9.01 -4.80
CA GLY A 84 -12.33 -10.26 -4.79
C GLY A 84 -13.76 -10.04 -5.24
N GLU A 85 -14.59 -11.06 -5.08
CA GLU A 85 -15.98 -11.06 -5.52
C GLU A 85 -16.90 -11.47 -4.38
N ASP A 86 -18.01 -10.77 -4.24
CA ASP A 86 -19.12 -11.10 -3.35
C ASP A 86 -18.65 -11.41 -1.93
N SER A 87 -18.96 -12.60 -1.43
CA SER A 87 -18.62 -13.01 -0.07
C SER A 87 -17.15 -13.34 0.13
N LEU A 88 -16.36 -13.33 -0.95
CA LEU A 88 -14.92 -13.63 -0.89
C LEU A 88 -14.08 -12.36 -0.90
N MET A 89 -14.65 -11.22 -0.55
CA MET A 89 -13.90 -9.97 -0.48
C MET A 89 -12.79 -10.04 0.54
N GLN A 90 -11.61 -9.59 0.12
CA GLN A 90 -10.43 -9.51 0.96
C GLN A 90 -9.86 -8.11 0.87
N SER A 91 -8.86 -7.83 1.68
CA SER A 91 -8.19 -6.53 1.63
C SER A 91 -6.69 -6.65 1.91
N ARG A 92 -5.97 -5.68 1.41
CA ARG A 92 -4.55 -5.46 1.75
C ARG A 92 -4.36 -3.98 2.00
N THR A 93 -3.62 -3.64 3.05
CA THR A 93 -3.28 -2.26 3.36
C THR A 93 -1.85 -2.02 2.91
N PHE A 94 -1.65 -1.01 2.07
CA PHE A 94 -0.34 -0.66 1.53
C PHE A 94 0.17 0.59 2.22
N TYR A 95 1.44 0.56 2.62
CA TYR A 95 2.09 1.66 3.32
C TYR A 95 3.16 2.27 2.44
N PHE A 96 3.22 3.59 2.42
CA PHE A 96 4.12 4.37 1.58
C PHE A 96 4.92 5.34 2.43
N ASP A 97 6.06 5.78 1.91
CA ASP A 97 6.71 6.96 2.46
C ASP A 97 5.84 8.20 2.21
N LYS A 98 6.10 9.27 2.95
CA LYS A 98 5.28 10.48 2.88
C LYS A 98 5.28 11.15 1.50
N ASP A 99 6.30 10.89 0.69
CA ASP A 99 6.44 11.47 -0.64
C ASP A 99 5.91 10.55 -1.75
N LEU A 100 5.35 9.40 -1.38
CA LEU A 100 4.79 8.43 -2.32
C LEU A 100 5.79 7.98 -3.38
N THR A 101 7.05 7.76 -2.96
CA THR A 101 8.07 7.29 -3.89
C THR A 101 8.02 5.79 -4.09
N GLY A 102 7.37 5.05 -3.20
CA GLY A 102 7.23 3.61 -3.33
C GLY A 102 6.45 2.99 -2.20
N ILE A 103 6.14 1.71 -2.37
CA ILE A 103 5.47 0.90 -1.35
C ILE A 103 6.53 0.38 -0.39
N ILE A 104 6.38 0.69 0.90
CA ILE A 104 7.33 0.34 1.94
C ILE A 104 6.99 -1.00 2.57
N ALA A 105 5.70 -1.28 2.71
CA ALA A 105 5.20 -2.52 3.29
C ALA A 105 3.73 -2.69 2.93
N PHE A 106 3.20 -3.88 3.17
CA PHE A 106 1.76 -4.12 3.09
C PHE A 106 1.40 -5.28 3.99
N LYS A 107 0.11 -5.37 4.30
CA LYS A 107 -0.39 -6.48 5.11
C LYS A 107 -1.87 -6.77 4.81
#